data_1ffb510773311b5fec642d8968e58425
#
_entry.id   1ffb510773311b5fec642d8968e58425
#
_cell.length_a   1.000
_cell.length_b   1.000
_cell.length_c   1.000
_cell.angle_alpha   90.00
_cell.angle_beta   90.00
_cell.angle_gamma   90.00
#
_symmetry.space_group_name_H-M   'P 1'
#
loop_
_entity.id
_entity.type
_entity.pdbx_description
1 polymer ?
#
loop_
_entity_poly.entity_id
_entity_poly.type
_entity_poly.pdbx_seq_one_letter_code
_entity_poly.pdbx_strand_id
1 'polypeptide(L)'
;MPNIALIRRRIRDVDLKFEIYSIGSSSRTDISVVYMKDRVNQKALSIIQKRLKKISVDSLTMNQESLAEVLMPRNWWNPYPKFKYTERPDTAAACILEGSITVLVDNSPSAMIIPTSLFDIIEDPNDYYFPPVTGTYLRMTRILTSIMALFVTPVYLLLLRYPDYVPDWLGFVMIQDEMNVPPLLQLLLLELAIDGLRMAAVNTPSMLTLSLIHI
;
A
#
# COMPACT_ATOMS: atom_id res chain seq x y z
N MET A 1 -5.04 9.23 -23.17
CA MET A 1 -4.60 8.34 -22.07
C MET A 1 -4.41 6.91 -22.57
N PRO A 2 -3.20 6.42 -22.75
CA PRO A 2 -2.93 5.06 -23.22
C PRO A 2 -3.44 3.98 -22.22
N ASN A 3 -3.43 4.28 -20.92
CA ASN A 3 -3.85 3.34 -19.88
C ASN A 3 -5.33 2.93 -19.96
N ILE A 4 -6.21 3.82 -20.44
CA ILE A 4 -7.63 3.51 -20.67
C ILE A 4 -7.76 2.40 -21.72
N ALA A 5 -7.01 2.49 -22.82
CA ALA A 5 -7.05 1.52 -23.89
C ALA A 5 -6.61 0.12 -23.43
N LEU A 6 -5.62 0.05 -22.54
CA LEU A 6 -5.14 -1.22 -21.96
C LEU A 6 -6.23 -1.91 -21.11
N ILE A 7 -6.94 -1.14 -20.29
CA ILE A 7 -8.05 -1.68 -19.48
C ILE A 7 -9.21 -2.10 -20.38
N ARG A 8 -9.61 -1.26 -21.35
CA ARG A 8 -10.69 -1.58 -22.26
C ARG A 8 -10.42 -2.81 -23.14
N ARG A 9 -9.17 -3.05 -23.48
CA ARG A 9 -8.76 -4.25 -24.22
C ARG A 9 -8.91 -5.52 -23.39
N ARG A 10 -8.73 -5.42 -22.04
CA ARG A 10 -8.85 -6.55 -21.12
C ARG A 10 -10.29 -6.81 -20.70
N ILE A 11 -11.06 -5.76 -20.43
CA ILE A 11 -12.46 -5.85 -20.03
C ILE A 11 -13.32 -5.42 -21.21
N ARG A 12 -13.95 -6.40 -21.88
CA ARG A 12 -14.83 -6.19 -23.03
C ARG A 12 -16.29 -6.28 -22.61
N ASP A 13 -16.64 -5.55 -21.54
CA ASP A 13 -17.97 -5.53 -20.98
C ASP A 13 -18.66 -4.19 -21.24
N VAL A 14 -19.97 -4.22 -21.44
CA VAL A 14 -20.82 -3.03 -21.71
C VAL A 14 -20.99 -2.20 -20.43
N ASP A 15 -20.93 -2.84 -19.27
CA ASP A 15 -21.07 -2.18 -17.95
C ASP A 15 -19.78 -1.52 -17.45
N LEU A 16 -18.67 -1.68 -18.19
CA LEU A 16 -17.45 -0.93 -17.92
C LEU A 16 -17.65 0.55 -18.30
N LYS A 17 -17.57 1.42 -17.30
CA LYS A 17 -17.75 2.87 -17.46
C LYS A 17 -16.43 3.61 -17.27
N PHE A 18 -16.28 4.65 -18.08
CA PHE A 18 -15.16 5.60 -18.02
C PHE A 18 -15.74 7.00 -17.89
N GLU A 19 -15.40 7.69 -16.84
CA GLU A 19 -15.74 9.10 -16.63
C GLU A 19 -14.45 9.93 -16.67
N ILE A 20 -14.39 10.90 -17.53
CA ILE A 20 -13.21 11.76 -17.70
C ILE A 20 -13.47 13.10 -17.04
N TYR A 21 -12.53 13.54 -16.22
CA TYR A 21 -12.50 14.83 -15.55
C TYR A 21 -11.20 15.53 -15.92
N SER A 22 -11.26 16.83 -16.23
CA SER A 22 -10.07 17.66 -16.43
C SER A 22 -9.89 18.56 -15.22
N ILE A 23 -8.76 18.44 -14.55
CA ILE A 23 -8.46 19.15 -13.29
C ILE A 23 -7.22 20.01 -13.46
N GLY A 24 -7.25 21.18 -12.81
CA GLY A 24 -6.23 22.22 -12.88
C GLY A 24 -6.58 23.29 -13.90
N SER A 25 -6.51 24.56 -13.47
CA SER A 25 -6.75 25.69 -14.36
C SER A 25 -5.65 25.85 -15.40
N SER A 26 -4.41 25.60 -15.01
CA SER A 26 -3.22 25.71 -15.85
C SER A 26 -2.76 24.37 -16.44
N SER A 27 -2.74 23.30 -15.64
CA SER A 27 -2.24 21.98 -16.10
C SER A 27 -3.25 21.21 -16.95
N ARG A 28 -4.56 21.40 -16.71
CA ARG A 28 -5.66 20.67 -17.36
C ARG A 28 -5.37 19.18 -17.47
N THR A 29 -4.97 18.58 -16.33
CA THR A 29 -4.64 17.17 -16.28
C THR A 29 -5.91 16.33 -16.39
N ASP A 30 -5.95 15.40 -17.33
CA ASP A 30 -7.09 14.52 -17.53
C ASP A 30 -7.03 13.37 -16.54
N ILE A 31 -8.16 13.12 -15.87
CA ILE A 31 -8.34 12.04 -14.91
C ILE A 31 -9.49 11.18 -15.36
N SER A 32 -9.27 9.87 -15.46
CA SER A 32 -10.31 8.92 -15.79
C SER A 32 -10.67 8.06 -14.60
N VAL A 33 -11.94 8.04 -14.23
CA VAL A 33 -12.51 7.15 -13.22
C VAL A 33 -13.12 5.96 -13.94
N VAL A 34 -12.62 4.76 -13.64
CA VAL A 34 -12.99 3.51 -14.30
C VAL A 34 -13.64 2.57 -13.28
N TYR A 35 -14.80 2.03 -13.61
CA TYR A 35 -15.54 1.13 -12.72
C TYR A 35 -16.55 0.27 -13.48
N MET A 36 -16.99 -0.85 -12.88
CA MET A 36 -18.12 -1.65 -13.35
C MET A 36 -19.42 -1.12 -12.75
N LYS A 37 -20.39 -0.78 -13.60
CA LYS A 37 -21.66 -0.18 -13.16
C LYS A 37 -22.46 -1.08 -12.23
N ASP A 38 -22.46 -2.39 -12.49
CA ASP A 38 -23.22 -3.42 -11.79
C ASP A 38 -22.59 -3.82 -10.44
N ARG A 39 -21.29 -3.59 -10.22
CA ARG A 39 -20.52 -4.08 -9.07
C ARG A 39 -19.99 -2.99 -8.16
N VAL A 40 -19.88 -1.77 -8.65
CA VAL A 40 -19.27 -0.67 -7.90
C VAL A 40 -20.11 -0.27 -6.67
N ASN A 41 -19.42 0.05 -5.59
CA ASN A 41 -20.06 0.67 -4.44
C ASN A 41 -20.48 2.11 -4.77
N GLN A 42 -21.78 2.32 -4.99
CA GLN A 42 -22.35 3.61 -5.41
C GLN A 42 -22.09 4.73 -4.40
N LYS A 43 -22.00 4.43 -3.10
CA LYS A 43 -21.67 5.44 -2.07
C LYS A 43 -20.22 5.92 -2.23
N ALA A 44 -19.28 4.99 -2.41
CA ALA A 44 -17.87 5.32 -2.63
C ALA A 44 -17.70 6.12 -3.94
N LEU A 45 -18.34 5.67 -5.03
CA LEU A 45 -18.30 6.34 -6.32
C LEU A 45 -18.82 7.79 -6.23
N SER A 46 -19.97 7.98 -5.59
CA SER A 46 -20.56 9.33 -5.45
C SER A 46 -19.68 10.28 -4.63
N ILE A 47 -18.95 9.78 -3.63
CA ILE A 47 -18.00 10.54 -2.85
C ILE A 47 -16.83 11.01 -3.73
N ILE A 48 -16.25 10.08 -4.50
CA ILE A 48 -15.12 10.37 -5.40
C ILE A 48 -15.54 11.39 -6.46
N GLN A 49 -16.68 11.19 -7.12
CA GLN A 49 -17.21 12.11 -8.13
C GLN A 49 -17.46 13.52 -7.57
N LYS A 50 -18.07 13.61 -6.38
CA LYS A 50 -18.32 14.91 -5.72
C LYS A 50 -17.01 15.61 -5.37
N ARG A 51 -15.99 14.87 -4.95
CA ARG A 51 -14.69 15.44 -4.63
C ARG A 51 -13.97 15.91 -5.88
N LEU A 52 -13.90 15.09 -6.92
CA LEU A 52 -13.31 15.48 -8.21
C LEU A 52 -13.91 16.76 -8.78
N LYS A 53 -15.25 16.92 -8.69
CA LYS A 53 -15.94 18.13 -9.15
C LYS A 53 -15.66 19.36 -8.28
N LYS A 54 -15.26 19.18 -7.02
CA LYS A 54 -14.95 20.27 -6.08
C LYS A 54 -13.49 20.69 -6.09
N ILE A 55 -12.63 19.94 -6.74
CA ILE A 55 -11.20 20.26 -6.79
C ILE A 55 -11.03 21.58 -7.57
N SER A 56 -10.52 22.58 -6.87
CA SER A 56 -10.09 23.85 -7.43
C SER A 56 -8.63 24.05 -7.12
N VAL A 57 -7.77 23.46 -7.94
CA VAL A 57 -6.31 23.61 -7.87
C VAL A 57 -5.80 24.17 -9.18
N ASP A 58 -4.69 24.89 -9.12
CA ASP A 58 -4.11 25.48 -10.34
C ASP A 58 -3.38 24.42 -11.19
N SER A 59 -2.62 23.54 -10.54
CA SER A 59 -1.94 22.43 -11.21
C SER A 59 -1.78 21.22 -10.28
N LEU A 60 -1.73 20.02 -10.90
CA LEU A 60 -1.35 18.77 -10.23
C LEU A 60 0.13 18.51 -10.54
N THR A 61 1.02 19.02 -9.68
CA THR A 61 2.48 18.97 -9.92
C THR A 61 3.06 17.56 -9.86
N MET A 62 2.55 16.71 -8.96
CA MET A 62 2.96 15.31 -8.79
C MET A 62 1.89 14.34 -9.29
N ASN A 63 1.10 14.74 -10.28
CA ASN A 63 0.06 13.94 -10.93
C ASN A 63 -0.83 13.17 -9.94
N GLN A 64 -0.63 11.85 -9.83
CA GLN A 64 -1.48 10.97 -9.02
C GLN A 64 -1.34 11.22 -7.51
N GLU A 65 -0.16 11.57 -6.99
CA GLU A 65 0.05 11.81 -5.57
C GLU A 65 -0.62 13.10 -5.12
N SER A 66 -0.50 14.16 -5.92
CA SER A 66 -1.25 15.41 -5.68
C SER A 66 -2.76 15.17 -5.73
N LEU A 67 -3.22 14.32 -6.65
CA LEU A 67 -4.62 13.93 -6.71
C LEU A 67 -5.06 13.14 -5.48
N ALA A 68 -4.23 12.21 -5.01
CA ALA A 68 -4.51 11.41 -3.81
C ALA A 68 -4.68 12.27 -2.56
N GLU A 69 -3.83 13.29 -2.39
CA GLU A 69 -3.92 14.24 -1.27
C GLU A 69 -5.22 15.05 -1.30
N VAL A 70 -5.64 15.48 -2.49
CA VAL A 70 -6.85 16.30 -2.64
C VAL A 70 -8.12 15.44 -2.57
N LEU A 71 -8.08 14.21 -3.07
CA LEU A 71 -9.23 13.30 -3.05
C LEU A 71 -9.60 12.84 -1.64
N MET A 72 -8.64 12.68 -0.74
CA MET A 72 -8.92 12.18 0.60
C MET A 72 -8.64 13.23 1.67
N PRO A 73 -9.52 13.37 2.67
CA PRO A 73 -9.26 14.27 3.78
C PRO A 73 -7.99 13.80 4.51
N ARG A 74 -7.14 14.75 4.84
CA ARG A 74 -5.91 14.54 5.59
C ARG A 74 -6.27 14.04 6.99
N ASN A 75 -6.37 12.73 7.15
CA ASN A 75 -6.65 12.11 8.45
C ASN A 75 -5.31 11.74 9.07
N TRP A 76 -4.77 12.62 9.89
CA TRP A 76 -3.42 12.49 10.45
C TRP A 76 -3.27 11.26 11.37
N TRP A 77 -4.34 10.81 11.97
CA TRP A 77 -4.33 9.66 12.88
C TRP A 77 -4.41 8.31 12.18
N ASN A 78 -4.65 8.27 10.87
CA ASN A 78 -4.73 7.02 10.13
C ASN A 78 -3.45 6.78 9.31
N PRO A 79 -2.54 5.92 9.77
CA PRO A 79 -1.29 5.62 9.08
C PRO A 79 -1.49 4.71 7.85
N TYR A 80 -2.68 4.13 7.68
CA TYR A 80 -2.91 3.18 6.59
C TYR A 80 -3.12 3.91 5.25
N PRO A 81 -2.50 3.42 4.17
CA PRO A 81 -2.71 3.96 2.84
C PRO A 81 -4.17 3.80 2.42
N LYS A 82 -4.70 4.80 1.76
CA LYS A 82 -6.11 4.87 1.31
C LYS A 82 -6.28 4.37 -0.11
N PHE A 83 -5.18 4.23 -0.82
CA PHE A 83 -5.10 3.83 -2.21
C PHE A 83 -4.12 2.68 -2.36
N LYS A 84 -4.47 1.73 -3.22
CA LYS A 84 -3.54 0.75 -3.76
C LYS A 84 -3.07 1.25 -5.11
N TYR A 85 -1.77 1.23 -5.34
CA TYR A 85 -1.19 1.61 -6.62
C TYR A 85 -0.75 0.38 -7.39
N THR A 86 -0.96 0.39 -8.70
CA THR A 86 -0.47 -0.67 -9.57
C THR A 86 -0.11 -0.12 -10.95
N GLU A 87 1.01 -0.55 -11.48
CA GLU A 87 1.44 -0.28 -12.85
C GLU A 87 0.98 -1.38 -13.82
N ARG A 88 0.38 -2.43 -13.26
CA ARG A 88 -0.03 -3.61 -14.01
C ARG A 88 -1.50 -3.49 -14.44
N PRO A 89 -1.77 -3.45 -15.75
CA PRO A 89 -3.14 -3.34 -16.25
C PRO A 89 -3.98 -4.61 -16.03
N ASP A 90 -3.36 -5.77 -15.80
CA ASP A 90 -4.05 -7.02 -15.44
C ASP A 90 -4.59 -6.94 -14.00
N THR A 91 -3.77 -6.49 -13.06
CA THR A 91 -4.18 -6.29 -11.67
C THR A 91 -5.27 -5.21 -11.56
N ALA A 92 -5.11 -4.08 -12.27
CA ALA A 92 -6.13 -3.03 -12.31
C ALA A 92 -7.47 -3.56 -12.87
N ALA A 93 -7.42 -4.35 -13.95
CA ALA A 93 -8.63 -4.96 -14.53
C ALA A 93 -9.30 -5.95 -13.59
N ALA A 94 -8.54 -6.80 -12.89
CA ALA A 94 -9.08 -7.73 -11.89
C ALA A 94 -9.81 -6.98 -10.76
N CYS A 95 -9.19 -5.95 -10.18
CA CYS A 95 -9.82 -5.14 -9.13
C CYS A 95 -11.09 -4.43 -9.62
N ILE A 96 -11.13 -3.93 -10.88
CA ILE A 96 -12.33 -3.33 -11.47
C ILE A 96 -13.45 -4.36 -11.58
N LEU A 97 -13.15 -5.60 -12.01
CA LEU A 97 -14.12 -6.69 -12.09
C LEU A 97 -14.64 -7.13 -10.72
N GLU A 98 -13.86 -6.95 -9.66
CA GLU A 98 -14.25 -7.18 -8.26
C GLU A 98 -15.10 -6.04 -7.67
N GLY A 99 -15.29 -4.94 -8.42
CA GLY A 99 -16.11 -3.80 -8.00
C GLY A 99 -15.33 -2.62 -7.43
N SER A 100 -14.01 -2.64 -7.51
CA SER A 100 -13.17 -1.50 -7.14
C SER A 100 -13.26 -0.37 -8.17
N ILE A 101 -13.01 0.84 -7.71
CA ILE A 101 -12.93 2.04 -8.56
C ILE A 101 -11.46 2.29 -8.85
N THR A 102 -11.11 2.38 -10.12
CA THR A 102 -9.75 2.70 -10.55
C THR A 102 -9.70 4.11 -11.09
N VAL A 103 -8.76 4.89 -10.59
CA VAL A 103 -8.50 6.25 -11.05
C VAL A 103 -7.19 6.29 -11.82
N LEU A 104 -7.25 6.73 -13.05
CA LEU A 104 -6.11 6.90 -13.94
C LEU A 104 -5.85 8.39 -14.11
N VAL A 105 -4.62 8.80 -13.92
CA VAL A 105 -4.16 10.18 -14.13
C VAL A 105 -3.30 10.22 -15.39
N ASP A 106 -3.49 11.21 -16.21
CA ASP A 106 -2.66 11.36 -17.40
C ASP A 106 -1.20 11.65 -17.03
N ASN A 107 -0.27 11.14 -17.83
CA ASN A 107 1.18 11.18 -17.55
C ASN A 107 1.62 10.48 -16.25
N SER A 108 0.78 9.60 -15.69
CA SER A 108 1.15 8.75 -14.56
C SER A 108 1.29 7.30 -15.00
N PRO A 109 2.36 6.59 -14.57
CA PRO A 109 2.57 5.19 -14.93
C PRO A 109 1.62 4.25 -14.19
N SER A 110 1.13 4.63 -13.01
CA SER A 110 0.34 3.74 -12.17
C SER A 110 -1.13 4.15 -12.07
N ALA A 111 -1.96 3.16 -11.80
CA ALA A 111 -3.38 3.29 -11.52
C ALA A 111 -3.63 3.32 -10.00
N MET A 112 -4.53 4.16 -9.54
CA MET A 112 -4.98 4.24 -8.15
C MET A 112 -6.26 3.44 -7.99
N ILE A 113 -6.30 2.50 -7.05
CA ILE A 113 -7.45 1.62 -6.78
C ILE A 113 -8.08 1.98 -5.44
N ILE A 114 -9.41 2.06 -5.41
CA ILE A 114 -10.23 2.43 -4.25
C ILE A 114 -11.49 1.54 -4.21
N PRO A 115 -11.93 1.09 -3.06
CA PRO A 115 -11.32 1.16 -1.73
C PRO A 115 -10.14 0.19 -1.59
N THR A 116 -9.30 0.42 -0.60
CA THR A 116 -8.18 -0.46 -0.28
C THR A 116 -8.35 -0.99 1.12
N SER A 117 -8.18 -2.29 1.31
CA SER A 117 -8.12 -2.98 2.59
C SER A 117 -6.67 -3.22 3.02
N LEU A 118 -6.47 -3.56 4.30
CA LEU A 118 -5.15 -3.96 4.81
C LEU A 118 -4.64 -5.21 4.08
N PHE A 119 -5.52 -6.15 3.78
CA PHE A 119 -5.18 -7.38 3.05
C PHE A 119 -4.70 -7.10 1.64
N ASP A 120 -5.33 -6.15 0.93
CA ASP A 120 -4.91 -5.73 -0.42
C ASP A 120 -3.50 -5.16 -0.48
N ILE A 121 -3.00 -4.63 0.65
CA ILE A 121 -1.65 -4.07 0.76
C ILE A 121 -0.62 -5.17 1.05
N ILE A 122 -1.02 -6.18 1.84
CA ILE A 122 -0.15 -7.32 2.19
C ILE A 122 0.02 -8.27 0.99
N GLU A 123 -1.00 -8.39 0.14
CA GLU A 123 -0.95 -9.24 -1.04
C GLU A 123 -0.02 -8.69 -2.13
N ASP A 124 0.76 -9.59 -2.74
CA ASP A 124 1.55 -9.28 -3.93
C ASP A 124 0.88 -9.88 -5.17
N PRO A 125 0.62 -9.10 -6.22
CA PRO A 125 0.05 -9.60 -7.47
C PRO A 125 0.86 -10.74 -8.10
N ASN A 126 2.15 -10.83 -7.82
CA ASN A 126 3.00 -11.90 -8.34
C ASN A 126 2.67 -13.27 -7.75
N ASP A 127 2.06 -13.33 -6.57
CA ASP A 127 1.68 -14.60 -5.93
C ASP A 127 0.66 -15.39 -6.76
N TYR A 128 -0.10 -14.71 -7.61
CA TYR A 128 -1.09 -15.34 -8.50
C TYR A 128 -0.48 -16.01 -9.74
N TYR A 129 0.80 -15.76 -10.04
CA TYR A 129 1.51 -16.43 -11.15
C TYR A 129 2.19 -17.74 -10.75
N PHE A 130 2.32 -17.98 -9.45
CA PHE A 130 2.86 -19.23 -8.94
C PHE A 130 1.79 -20.35 -8.96
N PRO A 131 2.21 -21.62 -8.96
CA PRO A 131 1.28 -22.73 -8.75
C PRO A 131 0.44 -22.52 -7.49
N PRO A 132 -0.84 -22.97 -7.46
CA PRO A 132 -1.77 -22.67 -6.39
C PRO A 132 -1.24 -22.92 -4.97
N VAL A 133 -0.50 -24.01 -4.79
CA VAL A 133 0.10 -24.39 -3.49
C VAL A 133 1.16 -23.35 -3.08
N THR A 134 2.06 -22.99 -3.99
CA THR A 134 3.15 -22.03 -3.72
C THR A 134 2.58 -20.64 -3.47
N GLY A 135 1.63 -20.17 -4.30
CA GLY A 135 0.99 -18.87 -4.11
C GLY A 135 0.21 -18.77 -2.80
N THR A 136 -0.47 -19.86 -2.39
CA THR A 136 -1.15 -19.91 -1.10
C THR A 136 -0.15 -19.87 0.06
N TYR A 137 0.93 -20.63 -0.03
CA TYR A 137 1.99 -20.63 0.98
C TYR A 137 2.58 -19.22 1.16
N LEU A 138 2.93 -18.52 0.08
CA LEU A 138 3.48 -17.16 0.14
C LEU A 138 2.51 -16.17 0.79
N ARG A 139 1.22 -16.21 0.44
CA ARG A 139 0.20 -15.36 1.06
C ARG A 139 0.04 -15.64 2.55
N MET A 140 -0.05 -16.92 2.93
CA MET A 140 -0.14 -17.33 4.34
C MET A 140 1.08 -16.88 5.14
N THR A 141 2.27 -17.01 4.56
CA THR A 141 3.53 -16.57 5.20
C THR A 141 3.53 -15.07 5.43
N ARG A 142 3.09 -14.25 4.47
CA ARG A 142 3.01 -12.79 4.64
C ARG A 142 2.02 -12.40 5.73
N ILE A 143 0.84 -13.00 5.75
CA ILE A 143 -0.17 -12.75 6.79
C ILE A 143 0.40 -13.14 8.17
N LEU A 144 0.98 -14.33 8.27
CA LEU A 144 1.59 -14.82 9.50
C LEU A 144 2.71 -13.90 9.98
N THR A 145 3.61 -13.50 9.08
CA THR A 145 4.71 -12.58 9.41
C THR A 145 4.18 -11.23 9.88
N SER A 146 3.13 -10.70 9.26
CA SER A 146 2.50 -9.44 9.66
C SER A 146 1.88 -9.54 11.07
N ILE A 147 1.22 -10.65 11.37
CA ILE A 147 0.67 -10.93 12.71
C ILE A 147 1.80 -11.07 13.72
N MET A 148 2.85 -11.84 13.38
CA MET A 148 4.01 -12.02 14.24
C MET A 148 4.70 -10.69 14.55
N ALA A 149 4.93 -9.84 13.54
CA ALA A 149 5.53 -8.53 13.74
C ALA A 149 4.70 -7.63 14.68
N LEU A 150 3.37 -7.74 14.62
CA LEU A 150 2.48 -6.94 15.48
C LEU A 150 2.48 -7.40 16.94
N PHE A 151 2.57 -8.70 17.18
CA PHE A 151 2.38 -9.27 18.53
C PHE A 151 3.68 -9.67 19.22
N VAL A 152 4.68 -10.19 18.50
CA VAL A 152 5.90 -10.74 19.13
C VAL A 152 6.69 -9.66 19.87
N THR A 153 6.87 -8.50 19.26
CA THR A 153 7.65 -7.42 19.88
C THR A 153 7.01 -6.89 21.17
N PRO A 154 5.70 -6.54 21.22
CA PRO A 154 5.07 -6.13 22.47
C PRO A 154 5.03 -7.23 23.54
N VAL A 155 4.77 -8.49 23.14
CA VAL A 155 4.77 -9.62 24.07
C VAL A 155 6.17 -9.85 24.64
N TYR A 156 7.21 -9.81 23.83
CA TYR A 156 8.58 -9.91 24.27
C TYR A 156 8.94 -8.83 25.31
N LEU A 157 8.61 -7.57 25.04
CA LEU A 157 8.84 -6.47 25.98
C LEU A 157 8.05 -6.64 27.28
N LEU A 158 6.83 -7.18 27.19
CA LEU A 158 6.01 -7.49 28.36
C LEU A 158 6.64 -8.59 29.21
N LEU A 159 7.12 -9.67 28.60
CA LEU A 159 7.79 -10.78 29.29
C LEU A 159 9.09 -10.33 29.96
N LEU A 160 9.87 -9.45 29.33
CA LEU A 160 11.06 -8.85 29.93
C LEU A 160 10.73 -8.05 31.20
N ARG A 161 9.55 -7.41 31.25
CA ARG A 161 9.10 -6.61 32.37
C ARG A 161 8.56 -7.47 33.52
N TYR A 162 8.01 -8.64 33.19
CA TYR A 162 7.38 -9.57 34.15
C TYR A 162 7.98 -10.99 34.02
N PRO A 163 9.21 -11.22 34.54
CA PRO A 163 9.91 -12.50 34.39
C PRO A 163 9.13 -13.69 34.96
N ASP A 164 8.32 -13.46 36.00
CA ASP A 164 7.55 -14.50 36.71
C ASP A 164 6.50 -15.20 35.79
N TYR A 165 6.13 -14.58 34.67
CA TYR A 165 5.18 -15.17 33.70
C TYR A 165 5.88 -15.92 32.58
N VAL A 166 7.22 -15.96 32.57
CA VAL A 166 7.97 -16.65 31.50
C VAL A 166 8.01 -18.14 31.80
N PRO A 167 7.48 -18.99 30.90
CA PRO A 167 7.60 -20.45 31.06
C PRO A 167 9.06 -20.89 30.99
N ASP A 168 9.43 -21.95 31.74
CA ASP A 168 10.81 -22.45 31.84
C ASP A 168 11.44 -22.75 30.47
N TRP A 169 10.65 -23.24 29.49
CA TRP A 169 11.13 -23.52 28.13
C TRP A 169 11.47 -22.26 27.31
N LEU A 170 11.00 -21.09 27.74
CA LEU A 170 11.28 -19.78 27.11
C LEU A 170 12.38 -19.02 27.87
N GLY A 171 12.96 -19.58 28.91
CA GLY A 171 13.99 -18.95 29.73
C GLY A 171 15.22 -18.47 28.95
N PHE A 172 15.49 -19.10 27.79
CA PHE A 172 16.60 -18.70 26.90
C PHE A 172 16.39 -17.32 26.23
N VAL A 173 15.17 -16.82 26.22
CA VAL A 173 14.82 -15.51 25.62
C VAL A 173 15.09 -14.38 26.62
N MET A 174 15.24 -14.71 27.90
CA MET A 174 15.46 -13.73 28.93
C MET A 174 16.90 -13.23 28.92
N ILE A 175 17.05 -11.93 29.01
CA ILE A 175 18.36 -11.29 29.07
C ILE A 175 18.90 -11.47 30.49
N GLN A 176 20.05 -12.13 30.60
CA GLN A 176 20.69 -12.44 31.88
C GLN A 176 21.65 -11.35 32.32
N ASP A 177 22.11 -10.50 31.40
CA ASP A 177 23.11 -9.46 31.71
C ASP A 177 22.46 -8.12 32.06
N GLU A 178 23.13 -7.35 32.90
CA GLU A 178 22.73 -5.97 33.20
C GLU A 178 22.89 -5.08 31.97
N MET A 179 21.79 -4.51 31.52
CA MET A 179 21.80 -3.62 30.38
C MET A 179 21.83 -2.16 30.81
N ASN A 180 22.80 -1.42 30.27
CA ASN A 180 22.90 0.04 30.47
C ASN A 180 21.75 0.83 29.81
N VAL A 181 21.11 0.27 28.79
CA VAL A 181 20.04 0.90 28.04
C VAL A 181 18.78 0.01 28.07
N PRO A 182 17.61 0.55 28.41
CA PRO A 182 16.36 -0.24 28.40
C PRO A 182 16.09 -0.91 27.06
N PRO A 183 15.59 -2.16 27.01
CA PRO A 183 15.33 -2.90 25.78
C PRO A 183 14.42 -2.17 24.79
N LEU A 184 13.41 -1.47 25.28
CA LEU A 184 12.54 -0.66 24.46
C LEU A 184 13.32 0.42 23.69
N LEU A 185 14.23 1.10 24.37
CA LEU A 185 15.02 2.17 23.72
C LEU A 185 16.01 1.59 22.71
N GLN A 186 16.59 0.41 22.99
CA GLN A 186 17.46 -0.30 22.03
C GLN A 186 16.70 -0.69 20.77
N LEU A 187 15.49 -1.22 20.90
CA LEU A 187 14.64 -1.56 19.77
C LEU A 187 14.26 -0.32 18.95
N LEU A 188 13.86 0.78 19.58
CA LEU A 188 13.54 2.02 18.89
C LEU A 188 14.73 2.61 18.13
N LEU A 189 15.93 2.56 18.74
CA LEU A 189 17.15 3.01 18.07
C LEU A 189 17.52 2.13 16.88
N LEU A 190 17.34 0.80 17.03
CA LEU A 190 17.58 -0.14 15.94
C LEU A 190 16.60 0.09 14.78
N GLU A 191 15.31 0.27 15.06
CA GLU A 191 14.29 0.53 14.06
C GLU A 191 14.56 1.85 13.33
N LEU A 192 14.90 2.91 14.06
CA LEU A 192 15.31 4.18 13.46
C LEU A 192 16.56 4.06 12.58
N ALA A 193 17.54 3.24 13.00
CA ALA A 193 18.73 2.98 12.19
C ALA A 193 18.40 2.21 10.90
N ILE A 194 17.51 1.21 10.97
CA ILE A 194 17.05 0.45 9.80
C ILE A 194 16.30 1.37 8.84
N ASP A 195 15.40 2.21 9.34
CA ASP A 195 14.68 3.19 8.51
C ASP A 195 15.63 4.22 7.88
N GLY A 196 16.63 4.67 8.61
CA GLY A 196 17.69 5.52 8.09
C GLY A 196 18.48 4.87 6.96
N LEU A 197 18.85 3.59 7.11
CA LEU A 197 19.49 2.80 6.05
C LEU A 197 18.58 2.62 4.84
N ARG A 198 17.30 2.38 5.07
CA ARG A 198 16.30 2.26 4.00
C ARG A 198 16.16 3.55 3.20
N MET A 199 16.10 4.70 3.87
CA MET A 199 16.07 6.02 3.21
C MET A 199 17.37 6.29 2.43
N ALA A 200 18.53 5.94 2.96
CA ALA A 200 19.80 6.05 2.27
C ALA A 200 19.87 5.15 1.03
N ALA A 201 19.34 3.94 1.11
CA ALA A 201 19.32 2.98 0.02
C ALA A 201 18.50 3.46 -1.20
N VAL A 202 17.43 4.23 -0.99
CA VAL A 202 16.62 4.81 -2.08
C VAL A 202 17.43 5.76 -2.97
N ASN A 203 18.41 6.46 -2.40
CA ASN A 203 19.24 7.44 -3.10
C ASN A 203 20.57 6.85 -3.63
N THR A 204 20.84 5.57 -3.40
CA THR A 204 22.07 4.92 -3.87
C THR A 204 21.83 4.16 -5.18
N PRO A 205 22.81 4.13 -6.11
CA PRO A 205 22.75 3.30 -7.30
C PRO A 205 22.54 1.81 -6.92
N SER A 206 21.75 1.08 -7.71
CA SER A 206 21.33 -0.31 -7.46
C SER A 206 22.48 -1.30 -7.14
N MET A 207 23.68 -1.04 -7.65
CA MET A 207 24.88 -1.86 -7.39
C MET A 207 25.35 -1.78 -5.93
N LEU A 208 25.21 -0.62 -5.29
CA LEU A 208 25.59 -0.45 -3.87
C LEU A 208 24.56 -1.01 -2.91
N THR A 209 23.30 -0.99 -3.32
CA THR A 209 22.19 -1.57 -2.51
C THR A 209 22.34 -3.08 -2.36
N LEU A 210 22.77 -3.78 -3.42
CA LEU A 210 23.03 -5.22 -3.39
C LEU A 210 24.21 -5.59 -2.46
N SER A 211 25.27 -4.76 -2.40
CA SER A 211 26.42 -5.01 -1.53
C SER A 211 26.11 -4.79 -0.06
N LEU A 212 25.18 -3.86 0.27
CA LEU A 212 24.74 -3.61 1.65
C LEU A 212 23.84 -4.71 2.21
N ILE A 213 23.11 -5.43 1.35
CA ILE A 213 22.26 -6.56 1.75
C ILE A 213 23.12 -7.82 2.03
N HIS A 214 24.33 -7.90 1.48
CA HIS A 214 25.23 -9.05 1.66
C HIS A 214 26.23 -8.90 2.82
N ILE A 215 26.24 -7.77 3.54
CA ILE A 215 27.01 -7.55 4.76
C ILE A 215 26.13 -7.85 5.96
#